data_d30df60785a182367e0acedc08c17b2e
#
_entry.id   d30df60785a182367e0acedc08c17b2e
#
_cell.length_a   1.000
_cell.length_b   1.000
_cell.length_c   1.000
_cell.angle_alpha   90.00
_cell.angle_beta   90.00
_cell.angle_gamma   90.00
#
_symmetry.space_group_name_H-M   'P 1'
#
loop_
_entity.id
_entity.type
_entity.pdbx_description
1 polymer ?
#
loop_
_entity_poly.entity_id
_entity_poly.type
_entity_poly.pdbx_seq_one_letter_code
_entity_poly.pdbx_strand_id
1 'polypeptide(L)'
;MKINLTYDDVNIIPKYSELKSRDDVDLSTQFTKNTKLTIPIVSSPMDTVTEYDMAHEMLNQGGVGILHRFQSIEEQSKMMSRLFTQWKYFFNIGERDPSHEKEYYEWYKSVSSWNSAPTKSDWEDLKERFWFADEIIEMNKEWLTRPLCAAIGVTGDYKERAQELVKNGCNVYL
;
A
#
# COMPACT_ATOMS: atom_id res chain seq x y z
N MET A 1 27.05 23.21 -23.06
CA MET A 1 27.09 23.03 -21.61
C MET A 1 25.67 22.60 -21.17
N LYS A 2 25.50 21.44 -20.55
CA LYS A 2 24.21 21.05 -19.97
C LYS A 2 24.10 21.73 -18.60
N ILE A 3 23.05 22.50 -18.39
CA ILE A 3 22.75 23.10 -17.08
C ILE A 3 21.96 22.05 -16.29
N ASN A 4 22.49 21.63 -15.15
CA ASN A 4 21.77 20.83 -14.20
C ASN A 4 21.29 21.75 -13.08
N LEU A 5 19.96 21.78 -12.87
CA LEU A 5 19.33 22.62 -11.85
C LEU A 5 19.03 21.75 -10.60
N THR A 6 19.17 22.35 -9.44
CA THR A 6 18.70 21.84 -8.15
C THR A 6 17.46 22.61 -7.70
N TYR A 7 16.84 22.19 -6.60
CA TYR A 7 15.70 22.92 -6.03
C TYR A 7 16.08 24.34 -5.56
N ASP A 8 17.35 24.56 -5.20
CA ASP A 8 17.85 25.87 -4.80
C ASP A 8 18.02 26.85 -5.98
N ASP A 9 18.05 26.32 -7.20
CA ASP A 9 18.21 27.10 -8.44
C ASP A 9 16.88 27.55 -9.05
N VAL A 10 15.73 27.10 -8.50
CA VAL A 10 14.41 27.34 -9.11
C VAL A 10 13.38 27.84 -8.09
N ASN A 11 12.46 28.67 -8.57
CA ASN A 11 11.32 29.13 -7.79
C ASN A 11 10.02 28.82 -8.54
N ILE A 12 8.98 28.55 -7.77
CA ILE A 12 7.62 28.39 -8.32
C ILE A 12 7.09 29.80 -8.64
N ILE A 13 6.74 30.02 -9.91
CA ILE A 13 6.13 31.28 -10.35
C ILE A 13 4.62 31.20 -10.03
N PRO A 14 4.09 32.11 -9.19
CA PRO A 14 2.67 32.19 -8.92
C PRO A 14 1.87 32.44 -10.19
N LYS A 15 0.75 31.73 -10.34
CA LYS A 15 -0.22 31.91 -11.43
C LYS A 15 -1.57 32.32 -10.84
N TYR A 16 -2.42 32.93 -11.67
CA TYR A 16 -3.79 33.21 -11.30
C TYR A 16 -4.52 31.91 -11.00
N SER A 17 -5.33 31.91 -9.93
CA SER A 17 -6.17 30.78 -9.54
C SER A 17 -7.58 31.27 -9.21
N GLU A 18 -8.58 30.52 -9.61
CA GLU A 18 -9.99 30.73 -9.29
C GLU A 18 -10.44 29.98 -8.03
N LEU A 19 -9.54 29.21 -7.43
CA LEU A 19 -9.84 28.43 -6.21
C LEU A 19 -10.16 29.38 -5.05
N LYS A 20 -11.25 29.08 -4.36
CA LYS A 20 -11.73 29.87 -3.22
C LYS A 20 -11.24 29.33 -1.87
N SER A 21 -11.04 28.02 -1.76
CA SER A 21 -10.53 27.35 -0.58
C SER A 21 -9.34 26.45 -0.92
N ARG A 22 -8.52 26.17 0.08
CA ARG A 22 -7.47 25.13 -0.01
C ARG A 22 -8.08 23.73 -0.15
N ASP A 23 -9.28 23.53 0.39
CA ASP A 23 -10.00 22.26 0.33
C ASP A 23 -10.51 21.90 -1.08
N ASP A 24 -10.59 22.91 -1.97
CA ASP A 24 -11.00 22.72 -3.36
C ASP A 24 -9.83 22.17 -4.24
N VAL A 25 -8.63 21.98 -3.66
CA VAL A 25 -7.45 21.53 -4.41
C VAL A 25 -7.42 20.02 -4.50
N ASP A 26 -7.49 19.47 -5.71
CA ASP A 26 -7.21 18.06 -5.96
C ASP A 26 -5.69 17.81 -5.92
N LEU A 27 -5.24 17.07 -4.91
CA LEU A 27 -3.85 16.68 -4.70
C LEU A 27 -3.50 15.34 -5.35
N SER A 28 -4.47 14.66 -5.95
CA SER A 28 -4.24 13.35 -6.55
C SER A 28 -3.20 13.41 -7.67
N THR A 29 -2.33 12.41 -7.72
CA THR A 29 -1.25 12.35 -8.71
C THR A 29 -1.04 10.95 -9.25
N GLN A 30 -0.54 10.86 -10.47
CA GLN A 30 -0.15 9.59 -11.08
C GLN A 30 1.23 9.19 -10.57
N PHE A 31 1.31 8.12 -9.79
CA PHE A 31 2.56 7.59 -9.25
C PHE A 31 3.23 6.61 -10.20
N THR A 32 2.48 5.64 -10.70
CA THR A 32 2.93 4.70 -11.74
C THR A 32 1.91 4.71 -12.88
N LYS A 33 2.18 3.96 -13.95
CA LYS A 33 1.23 3.84 -15.07
C LYS A 33 -0.18 3.42 -14.63
N ASN A 34 -0.25 2.59 -13.58
CA ASN A 34 -1.50 1.96 -13.15
C ASN A 34 -1.95 2.39 -11.74
N THR A 35 -1.19 3.27 -11.06
CA THR A 35 -1.41 3.61 -9.65
C THR A 35 -1.46 5.10 -9.45
N LYS A 36 -2.51 5.60 -8.81
CA LYS A 36 -2.64 6.99 -8.35
C LYS A 36 -2.41 7.07 -6.84
N LEU A 37 -1.93 8.22 -6.38
CA LEU A 37 -1.89 8.61 -4.96
C LEU A 37 -2.92 9.71 -4.73
N THR A 38 -3.53 9.71 -3.56
CA THR A 38 -4.43 10.79 -3.13
C THR A 38 -3.67 12.03 -2.73
N ILE A 39 -2.47 11.85 -2.16
CA ILE A 39 -1.51 12.93 -1.89
C ILE A 39 -0.16 12.62 -2.54
N PRO A 40 0.55 13.63 -3.11
CA PRO A 40 1.79 13.42 -3.84
C PRO A 40 3.02 13.32 -2.92
N ILE A 41 2.95 12.46 -1.90
CA ILE A 41 4.01 12.29 -0.91
C ILE A 41 4.50 10.84 -0.91
N VAL A 42 5.83 10.69 -0.99
CA VAL A 42 6.53 9.40 -0.99
C VAL A 42 7.62 9.44 0.07
N SER A 43 7.64 8.49 1.01
CA SER A 43 8.75 8.38 1.96
C SER A 43 9.89 7.55 1.37
N SER A 44 11.12 8.04 1.59
CA SER A 44 12.34 7.49 1.00
C SER A 44 12.69 6.10 1.56
N PRO A 45 13.28 5.20 0.75
CA PRO A 45 13.69 3.86 1.17
C PRO A 45 15.01 3.89 1.98
N MET A 46 14.96 4.48 3.14
CA MET A 46 16.08 4.62 4.08
C MET A 46 15.76 3.87 5.38
N ASP A 47 16.75 3.21 5.95
CA ASP A 47 16.67 2.37 7.15
C ASP A 47 16.15 3.12 8.40
N THR A 48 16.41 4.43 8.46
CA THR A 48 15.95 5.30 9.56
C THR A 48 14.67 6.07 9.23
N VAL A 49 14.07 5.88 8.07
CA VAL A 49 12.91 6.65 7.57
C VAL A 49 11.72 5.75 7.30
N THR A 50 11.88 4.75 6.41
CA THR A 50 10.73 3.98 5.93
C THR A 50 10.88 2.50 6.25
N GLU A 51 10.43 2.14 7.42
CA GLU A 51 10.09 0.80 7.84
C GLU A 51 8.56 0.63 7.86
N TYR A 52 8.09 -0.43 8.52
CA TYR A 52 6.68 -0.79 8.56
C TYR A 52 5.75 0.36 9.01
N ASP A 53 6.04 1.01 10.14
CA ASP A 53 5.13 2.00 10.73
C ASP A 53 4.98 3.24 9.84
N MET A 54 6.08 3.74 9.28
CA MET A 54 6.04 4.86 8.33
C MET A 54 5.32 4.47 7.04
N ALA A 55 5.62 3.29 6.47
CA ALA A 55 4.97 2.84 5.25
C ALA A 55 3.46 2.64 5.46
N HIS A 56 3.06 2.10 6.60
CA HIS A 56 1.66 1.93 6.97
C HIS A 56 0.93 3.28 7.09
N GLU A 57 1.51 4.24 7.82
CA GLU A 57 0.90 5.56 7.99
C GLU A 57 0.83 6.33 6.66
N MET A 58 1.87 6.26 5.83
CA MET A 58 1.84 6.85 4.49
C MET A 58 0.69 6.32 3.64
N LEU A 59 0.44 5.01 3.69
CA LEU A 59 -0.69 4.39 2.99
C LEU A 59 -2.04 4.90 3.53
N ASN A 60 -2.17 5.03 4.85
CA ASN A 60 -3.40 5.53 5.49
C ASN A 60 -3.72 6.96 5.06
N GLN A 61 -2.70 7.79 4.90
CA GLN A 61 -2.84 9.19 4.48
C GLN A 61 -2.98 9.37 2.95
N GLY A 62 -2.91 8.28 2.17
CA GLY A 62 -3.05 8.32 0.71
C GLY A 62 -1.77 8.64 -0.07
N GLY A 63 -0.63 8.64 0.62
CA GLY A 63 0.71 8.65 0.03
C GLY A 63 1.26 7.24 -0.13
N VAL A 64 2.59 7.11 -0.19
CA VAL A 64 3.26 5.80 -0.26
C VAL A 64 4.59 5.78 0.48
N GLY A 65 4.84 4.70 1.22
CA GLY A 65 6.14 4.40 1.81
C GLY A 65 6.85 3.31 1.03
N ILE A 66 8.15 3.51 0.78
CA ILE A 66 8.98 2.54 0.07
C ILE A 66 9.88 1.84 1.08
N LEU A 67 9.63 0.55 1.34
CA LEU A 67 10.47 -0.22 2.27
C LEU A 67 11.91 -0.30 1.77
N HIS A 68 12.86 0.02 2.66
CA HIS A 68 14.28 -0.02 2.32
C HIS A 68 14.81 -1.45 2.17
N ARG A 69 15.94 -1.60 1.47
CA ARG A 69 16.62 -2.89 1.21
C ARG A 69 17.79 -3.22 2.14
N PHE A 70 18.10 -2.33 3.09
CA PHE A 70 19.24 -2.48 4.03
C PHE A 70 18.91 -3.43 5.19
N GLN A 71 18.38 -4.60 4.82
CA GLN A 71 17.95 -5.66 5.72
C GLN A 71 17.90 -6.98 4.94
N SER A 72 17.72 -8.10 5.62
CA SER A 72 17.57 -9.40 4.96
C SER A 72 16.30 -9.46 4.10
N ILE A 73 16.26 -10.39 3.14
CA ILE A 73 15.06 -10.65 2.33
C ILE A 73 13.89 -11.03 3.24
N GLU A 74 14.16 -11.85 4.26
CA GLU A 74 13.14 -12.31 5.20
C GLU A 74 12.53 -11.17 6.01
N GLU A 75 13.33 -10.24 6.53
CA GLU A 75 12.85 -9.09 7.30
C GLU A 75 12.02 -8.15 6.43
N GLN A 76 12.50 -7.81 5.23
CA GLN A 76 11.75 -6.96 4.30
C GLN A 76 10.43 -7.61 3.87
N SER A 77 10.45 -8.92 3.61
CA SER A 77 9.25 -9.69 3.24
C SER A 77 8.25 -9.79 4.39
N LYS A 78 8.70 -9.91 5.64
CA LYS A 78 7.83 -9.84 6.82
C LYS A 78 7.15 -8.48 6.97
N MET A 79 7.89 -7.39 6.76
CA MET A 79 7.30 -6.05 6.78
C MET A 79 6.27 -5.89 5.67
N MET A 80 6.57 -6.34 4.45
CA MET A 80 5.66 -6.30 3.31
C MET A 80 4.40 -7.13 3.57
N SER A 81 4.54 -8.36 4.03
CA SER A 81 3.43 -9.23 4.41
C SER A 81 2.56 -8.59 5.49
N ARG A 82 3.17 -7.94 6.49
CA ARG A 82 2.46 -7.22 7.54
C ARG A 82 1.71 -6.01 6.98
N LEU A 83 2.30 -5.21 6.08
CA LEU A 83 1.59 -4.14 5.37
C LEU A 83 0.44 -4.68 4.56
N PHE A 84 0.66 -5.76 3.83
CA PHE A 84 -0.36 -6.42 3.04
C PHE A 84 -1.49 -7.02 3.89
N THR A 85 -1.21 -7.51 5.08
CA THR A 85 -2.21 -8.14 5.97
C THR A 85 -2.90 -7.15 6.91
N GLN A 86 -2.29 -6.04 7.28
CA GLN A 86 -2.90 -5.08 8.22
C GLN A 86 -4.10 -4.34 7.64
N TRP A 87 -4.20 -4.13 6.35
CA TRP A 87 -5.42 -3.63 5.75
C TRP A 87 -6.63 -4.53 6.06
N LYS A 88 -6.42 -5.82 6.35
CA LYS A 88 -7.44 -6.78 6.79
C LYS A 88 -7.98 -6.46 8.19
N TYR A 89 -7.21 -5.81 9.05
CA TYR A 89 -7.64 -5.41 10.41
C TYR A 89 -8.45 -4.11 10.46
N PHE A 90 -8.41 -3.29 9.43
CA PHE A 90 -9.19 -2.04 9.38
C PHE A 90 -10.71 -2.28 9.28
N PHE A 91 -11.11 -3.51 9.02
CA PHE A 91 -12.49 -3.90 9.12
C PHE A 91 -12.82 -4.29 10.55
N ASN A 92 -13.12 -3.29 11.36
CA ASN A 92 -13.73 -3.47 12.67
C ASN A 92 -15.18 -3.96 12.46
N ILE A 93 -15.32 -5.25 12.10
CA ILE A 93 -16.60 -5.91 11.90
C ILE A 93 -17.35 -6.02 13.23
N GLY A 94 -16.62 -5.91 14.35
CA GLY A 94 -17.17 -5.95 15.70
C GLY A 94 -18.18 -4.87 16.05
N GLU A 95 -18.27 -3.79 15.28
CA GLU A 95 -19.33 -2.79 15.48
C GLU A 95 -20.65 -3.13 14.77
N ARG A 96 -20.65 -4.12 13.83
CA ARG A 96 -21.83 -4.39 13.00
C ARG A 96 -22.68 -5.58 13.42
N ASP A 97 -22.10 -6.70 13.80
CA ASP A 97 -22.81 -7.86 14.37
C ASP A 97 -21.85 -8.83 15.07
N PRO A 98 -21.86 -8.91 16.40
CA PRO A 98 -21.00 -9.81 17.17
C PRO A 98 -21.21 -11.30 16.88
N SER A 99 -22.36 -11.70 16.32
CA SER A 99 -22.67 -13.11 16.06
C SER A 99 -21.85 -13.70 14.90
N HIS A 100 -21.43 -12.87 13.95
CA HIS A 100 -20.61 -13.27 12.81
C HIS A 100 -19.11 -13.03 13.00
N GLU A 101 -18.72 -12.33 14.08
CA GLU A 101 -17.32 -11.97 14.36
C GLU A 101 -16.42 -13.21 14.45
N LYS A 102 -16.86 -14.24 15.16
CA LYS A 102 -16.09 -15.46 15.35
C LYS A 102 -15.91 -16.24 14.04
N GLU A 103 -16.95 -16.38 13.26
CA GLU A 103 -16.94 -17.12 11.98
C GLU A 103 -16.09 -16.40 10.94
N TYR A 104 -16.23 -15.08 10.85
CA TYR A 104 -15.38 -14.25 10.02
C TYR A 104 -13.90 -14.31 10.46
N TYR A 105 -13.63 -14.28 11.76
CA TYR A 105 -12.27 -14.38 12.29
C TYR A 105 -11.62 -15.73 11.99
N GLU A 106 -12.36 -16.83 12.06
CA GLU A 106 -11.85 -18.16 11.68
C GLU A 106 -11.63 -18.27 10.15
N TRP A 107 -12.55 -17.74 9.35
CA TRP A 107 -12.35 -17.61 7.90
C TRP A 107 -11.11 -16.77 7.62
N TYR A 108 -10.99 -15.61 8.25
CA TYR A 108 -9.85 -14.71 8.14
C TYR A 108 -8.53 -15.40 8.49
N LYS A 109 -8.47 -16.18 9.57
CA LYS A 109 -7.28 -16.96 9.93
C LYS A 109 -6.92 -17.98 8.86
N SER A 110 -7.91 -18.65 8.28
CA SER A 110 -7.67 -19.60 7.20
C SER A 110 -7.07 -18.94 5.96
N VAL A 111 -7.51 -17.72 5.66
CA VAL A 111 -7.01 -16.88 4.55
C VAL A 111 -5.69 -16.17 4.89
N SER A 112 -5.49 -15.77 6.16
CA SER A 112 -4.26 -15.08 6.60
C SER A 112 -3.03 -15.98 6.67
N SER A 113 -3.20 -17.30 6.60
CA SER A 113 -2.08 -18.23 6.38
C SER A 113 -1.51 -18.14 4.95
N TRP A 114 -2.14 -17.38 4.08
CA TRP A 114 -1.71 -17.20 2.70
C TRP A 114 -0.61 -16.14 2.61
N ASN A 115 0.49 -16.56 2.02
CA ASN A 115 1.60 -15.68 1.66
C ASN A 115 1.34 -14.94 0.32
N SER A 116 0.07 -14.79 -0.09
CA SER A 116 -0.32 -14.18 -1.36
C SER A 116 -1.62 -13.40 -1.25
N ALA A 117 -1.86 -12.49 -2.20
CA ALA A 117 -3.13 -11.80 -2.33
C ALA A 117 -4.30 -12.78 -2.49
N PRO A 118 -5.48 -12.51 -1.90
CA PRO A 118 -6.67 -13.33 -2.09
C PRO A 118 -6.96 -13.54 -3.57
N THR A 119 -7.24 -14.77 -3.96
CA THR A 119 -7.62 -15.12 -5.33
C THR A 119 -9.08 -14.80 -5.61
N LYS A 120 -9.50 -14.90 -6.89
CA LYS A 120 -10.90 -14.72 -7.25
C LYS A 120 -11.82 -15.71 -6.53
N SER A 121 -11.37 -16.97 -6.37
CA SER A 121 -12.14 -18.01 -5.66
C SER A 121 -12.32 -17.70 -4.18
N ASP A 122 -11.36 -17.00 -3.57
CA ASP A 122 -11.43 -16.63 -2.16
C ASP A 122 -12.46 -15.53 -1.93
N TRP A 123 -12.58 -14.61 -2.89
CA TRP A 123 -13.62 -13.59 -2.88
C TRP A 123 -15.02 -14.18 -3.15
N GLU A 124 -15.11 -15.22 -3.99
CA GLU A 124 -16.36 -15.96 -4.22
C GLU A 124 -16.80 -16.71 -2.95
N ASP A 125 -15.87 -17.40 -2.27
CA ASP A 125 -16.14 -18.05 -0.98
C ASP A 125 -16.60 -17.05 0.11
N LEU A 126 -15.98 -15.87 0.16
CA LEU A 126 -16.42 -14.80 1.07
C LEU A 126 -17.88 -14.38 0.80
N LYS A 127 -18.24 -14.21 -0.47
CA LYS A 127 -19.59 -13.82 -0.88
C LYS A 127 -20.64 -14.86 -0.53
N GLU A 128 -20.31 -16.14 -0.62
CA GLU A 128 -21.22 -17.22 -0.27
C GLU A 128 -21.45 -17.31 1.25
N ARG A 129 -20.44 -16.96 2.06
CA ARG A 129 -20.50 -17.09 3.52
C ARG A 129 -21.07 -15.89 4.23
N PHE A 130 -20.85 -14.69 3.71
CA PHE A 130 -21.16 -13.47 4.46
C PHE A 130 -21.98 -12.49 3.61
N TRP A 131 -23.15 -12.10 4.11
CA TRP A 131 -24.06 -11.14 3.48
C TRP A 131 -23.45 -9.73 3.27
N PHE A 132 -22.45 -9.36 4.07
CA PHE A 132 -21.72 -8.09 3.98
C PHE A 132 -20.49 -8.14 3.07
N ALA A 133 -20.26 -9.27 2.39
CA ALA A 133 -19.05 -9.49 1.59
C ALA A 133 -18.91 -8.50 0.43
N ASP A 134 -20.00 -8.08 -0.20
CA ASP A 134 -19.95 -7.10 -1.30
C ASP A 134 -19.47 -5.73 -0.83
N GLU A 135 -19.84 -5.29 0.38
CA GLU A 135 -19.31 -4.07 0.99
C GLU A 135 -17.80 -4.18 1.24
N ILE A 136 -17.34 -5.31 1.78
CA ILE A 136 -15.92 -5.58 1.99
C ILE A 136 -15.15 -5.57 0.67
N ILE A 137 -15.69 -6.21 -0.37
CA ILE A 137 -15.06 -6.27 -1.68
C ILE A 137 -14.98 -4.88 -2.32
N GLU A 138 -16.04 -4.08 -2.24
CA GLU A 138 -16.05 -2.73 -2.80
C GLU A 138 -15.06 -1.83 -2.10
N MET A 139 -15.03 -1.85 -0.76
CA MET A 139 -14.04 -1.13 0.03
C MET A 139 -12.61 -1.60 -0.27
N ASN A 140 -12.41 -2.90 -0.55
CA ASN A 140 -11.10 -3.47 -0.88
C ASN A 140 -10.63 -3.14 -2.30
N LYS A 141 -11.51 -2.84 -3.24
CA LYS A 141 -11.08 -2.44 -4.61
C LYS A 141 -10.14 -1.25 -4.58
N GLU A 142 -10.42 -0.26 -3.75
CA GLU A 142 -9.54 0.90 -3.58
C GLU A 142 -8.19 0.49 -2.96
N TRP A 143 -8.21 -0.39 -1.95
CA TRP A 143 -7.01 -0.86 -1.29
C TRP A 143 -6.15 -1.80 -2.14
N LEU A 144 -6.76 -2.66 -2.94
CA LEU A 144 -6.03 -3.52 -3.89
C LEU A 144 -5.26 -2.72 -4.95
N THR A 145 -5.66 -1.46 -5.17
CA THR A 145 -4.95 -0.54 -6.07
C THR A 145 -3.86 0.28 -5.41
N ARG A 146 -3.76 0.23 -4.06
CA ARG A 146 -2.73 0.99 -3.34
C ARG A 146 -1.33 0.41 -3.58
N PRO A 147 -0.32 1.28 -3.71
CA PRO A 147 1.03 0.85 -3.98
C PRO A 147 1.71 0.29 -2.72
N LEU A 148 2.03 -0.99 -2.72
CA LEU A 148 2.92 -1.62 -1.76
C LEU A 148 4.32 -1.67 -2.36
N CYS A 149 5.19 -0.78 -1.88
CA CYS A 149 6.44 -0.46 -2.54
C CYS A 149 7.66 -0.93 -1.75
N ALA A 150 8.65 -1.48 -2.45
CA ALA A 150 9.93 -1.86 -1.88
C ALA A 150 11.10 -1.59 -2.81
N ALA A 151 12.24 -1.20 -2.23
CA ALA A 151 13.50 -1.12 -2.93
C ALA A 151 14.15 -2.50 -3.01
N ILE A 152 14.59 -2.91 -4.19
CA ILE A 152 15.24 -4.22 -4.44
C ILE A 152 16.71 -4.11 -4.81
N GLY A 153 17.13 -2.95 -5.32
CA GLY A 153 18.49 -2.77 -5.88
C GLY A 153 18.64 -3.38 -7.28
N VAL A 154 19.87 -3.37 -7.81
CA VAL A 154 20.18 -3.82 -9.17
C VAL A 154 21.31 -4.86 -9.21
N THR A 155 21.87 -5.23 -8.07
CA THR A 155 22.99 -6.17 -7.92
C THR A 155 22.73 -7.15 -6.78
N GLY A 156 23.47 -8.26 -6.74
CA GLY A 156 23.37 -9.25 -5.67
C GLY A 156 22.06 -10.04 -5.72
N ASP A 157 21.33 -10.02 -4.63
CA ASP A 157 20.12 -10.81 -4.35
C ASP A 157 18.82 -10.22 -4.93
N TYR A 158 18.89 -9.20 -5.77
CA TYR A 158 17.70 -8.42 -6.20
C TYR A 158 16.59 -9.26 -6.84
N LYS A 159 16.94 -10.33 -7.59
CA LYS A 159 15.94 -11.20 -8.23
C LYS A 159 15.19 -12.05 -7.21
N GLU A 160 15.93 -12.65 -6.28
CA GLU A 160 15.36 -13.46 -5.21
C GLU A 160 14.51 -12.59 -4.29
N ARG A 161 15.01 -11.42 -3.93
CA ARG A 161 14.30 -10.40 -3.15
C ARG A 161 12.98 -9.97 -3.83
N ALA A 162 13.01 -9.66 -5.12
CA ALA A 162 11.83 -9.31 -5.88
C ALA A 162 10.80 -10.44 -5.89
N GLN A 163 11.23 -11.69 -6.12
CA GLN A 163 10.32 -12.84 -6.12
C GLN A 163 9.66 -13.05 -4.76
N GLU A 164 10.41 -12.90 -3.68
CA GLU A 164 9.88 -13.07 -2.34
C GLU A 164 8.91 -11.93 -1.96
N LEU A 165 9.24 -10.70 -2.32
CA LEU A 165 8.37 -9.55 -2.09
C LEU A 165 7.04 -9.63 -2.86
N VAL A 166 7.05 -10.15 -4.11
CA VAL A 166 5.81 -10.40 -4.88
C VAL A 166 4.90 -11.36 -4.15
N LYS A 167 5.42 -12.47 -3.63
CA LYS A 167 4.63 -13.44 -2.85
C LYS A 167 3.99 -12.80 -1.62
N ASN A 168 4.60 -11.75 -1.08
CA ASN A 168 4.16 -11.04 0.10
C ASN A 168 3.37 -9.75 -0.22
N GLY A 169 2.90 -9.58 -1.46
CA GLY A 169 1.96 -8.54 -1.85
C GLY A 169 2.57 -7.26 -2.43
N CYS A 170 3.90 -7.18 -2.58
CA CYS A 170 4.54 -6.03 -3.22
C CYS A 170 4.11 -5.92 -4.69
N ASN A 171 3.69 -4.74 -5.12
CA ASN A 171 3.22 -4.48 -6.48
C ASN A 171 3.98 -3.35 -7.19
N VAL A 172 4.91 -2.68 -6.51
CA VAL A 172 5.79 -1.66 -7.08
C VAL A 172 7.23 -1.84 -6.56
N TYR A 173 8.20 -1.85 -7.48
CA TYR A 173 9.63 -1.99 -7.16
C TYR A 173 10.42 -0.77 -7.59
N LEU A 174 11.50 -0.49 -6.85
CA LEU A 174 12.53 0.50 -7.15
C LEU A 174 13.93 -0.11 -7.09
#